data_9fd5356a6d78143f2b2a81b3442ca4d2
#
_entry.id   9fd5356a6d78143f2b2a81b3442ca4d2
#
_cell.length_a   1.000
_cell.length_b   1.000
_cell.length_c   1.000
_cell.angle_alpha   90.00
_cell.angle_beta   90.00
_cell.angle_gamma   90.00
#
_symmetry.space_group_name_H-M   'P 1'
#
loop_
_entity.id
_entity.type
_entity.pdbx_description
1 polymer ?
#
loop_
_entity_poly.entity_id
_entity_poly.type
_entity_poly.pdbx_seq_one_letter_code
_entity_poly.pdbx_strand_id
1 'polypeptide(L)'
;MRATSSTRRPRAATFVAAVATLATLGATATAGAAIATSGAAAPSAACTVDYRITSSWSGGFQADVTVTNLGAARSGWELAWDLLPGEGISQLWNGTLVRDGGRVTVSDVGWNASLATGGSASFGLVGTAASAPAVPTSFTLDGVACGGDAPPDPTDPPDPTDPPETPGDVTFHVDETNQAWEAWQSASGTDRDLLAKIALTPQSSWVTDADAQVSRAKVAAFTSAAAAEGATPLLTIYAIPGRDCGSHSGGGTAEAAYRSWVQTVASGIVGEPWVVLEPDALAQLGDCSGQGDRVGMLRDAARILTDAGARVYVDAGHSAWLSPATAAARLQQVGLDHAVGFALNTSNYRTTAESRAYGEQVAALLGGDVSFVVDTSRNGNGSNGEWCNPRGRALGDQPRAVDDGTHLDALLWVKLPGESDGSCNGGPPAGQWWQEVALELARNASW
;
A
#
# COMPACT_ATOMS: atom_id res chain seq x y z
N MET A 1 4.83 -64.49 -34.56
CA MET A 1 5.90 -64.84 -35.51
C MET A 1 7.04 -63.84 -35.34
N ARG A 2 8.18 -64.38 -34.93
CA ARG A 2 9.61 -64.01 -35.15
C ARG A 2 9.91 -62.52 -35.44
N ALA A 3 10.54 -61.78 -34.59
CA ALA A 3 11.98 -61.69 -34.25
C ALA A 3 12.91 -61.43 -35.45
N THR A 4 13.61 -60.32 -35.51
CA THR A 4 15.05 -60.30 -35.73
C THR A 4 15.69 -58.98 -35.19
N SER A 5 16.67 -59.21 -34.38
CA SER A 5 17.68 -58.33 -33.79
C SER A 5 18.75 -57.98 -34.83
N SER A 6 19.37 -56.78 -34.76
CA SER A 6 20.71 -56.58 -35.27
C SER A 6 21.45 -55.49 -34.46
N THR A 7 22.39 -55.97 -33.69
CA THR A 7 23.48 -55.25 -33.01
C THR A 7 24.60 -54.88 -33.99
N ARG A 8 25.20 -53.72 -33.91
CA ARG A 8 26.64 -53.51 -34.18
C ARG A 8 27.22 -52.33 -33.36
N ARG A 9 28.21 -52.67 -32.57
CA ARG A 9 29.24 -51.84 -31.94
C ARG A 9 30.48 -51.76 -32.81
N PRO A 10 31.63 -51.16 -32.36
CA PRO A 10 32.04 -49.77 -32.51
C PRO A 10 33.36 -49.66 -33.33
N ARG A 11 33.84 -48.47 -33.62
CA ARG A 11 35.24 -48.26 -34.06
C ARG A 11 35.85 -47.06 -33.37
N ALA A 12 36.94 -47.35 -32.67
CA ALA A 12 37.90 -46.42 -32.14
C ALA A 12 38.94 -46.03 -33.21
N ALA A 13 39.46 -44.85 -33.20
CA ALA A 13 40.72 -44.39 -33.80
C ALA A 13 41.13 -43.08 -33.12
N THR A 14 42.11 -43.09 -32.29
CA THR A 14 43.56 -42.94 -32.48
C THR A 14 44.01 -41.47 -32.46
N PHE A 15 44.81 -41.14 -31.42
CA PHE A 15 45.56 -39.91 -31.17
C PHE A 15 46.56 -39.58 -32.27
N VAL A 16 46.71 -38.30 -32.58
CA VAL A 16 47.96 -37.72 -33.06
C VAL A 16 48.26 -36.47 -32.28
N ALA A 17 49.38 -36.49 -31.55
CA ALA A 17 50.00 -35.36 -30.90
C ALA A 17 50.88 -34.61 -31.93
N ALA A 18 50.71 -33.31 -31.98
CA ALA A 18 51.69 -32.42 -32.66
C ALA A 18 52.24 -31.40 -31.66
N VAL A 19 53.50 -31.51 -31.41
CA VAL A 19 54.34 -30.54 -30.67
C VAL A 19 54.68 -29.40 -31.67
N ALA A 20 54.47 -28.16 -31.29
CA ALA A 20 55.00 -27.01 -31.96
C ALA A 20 55.52 -25.96 -30.95
N THR A 21 56.71 -25.58 -31.19
CA THR A 21 57.68 -24.81 -30.48
C THR A 21 57.30 -23.37 -30.15
N LEU A 22 57.80 -22.88 -28.99
CA LEU A 22 57.81 -21.50 -28.53
C LEU A 22 58.47 -20.54 -29.52
N ALA A 23 57.80 -19.41 -29.74
CA ALA A 23 58.46 -18.16 -30.17
C ALA A 23 58.03 -17.04 -29.21
N THR A 24 58.96 -16.55 -28.43
CA THR A 24 58.83 -15.39 -27.54
C THR A 24 58.89 -14.10 -28.38
N LEU A 25 57.79 -13.35 -28.42
CA LEU A 25 57.83 -11.93 -28.78
C LEU A 25 57.38 -11.13 -27.55
N GLY A 26 58.35 -10.33 -27.05
CA GLY A 26 58.09 -9.36 -25.98
C GLY A 26 57.17 -8.25 -26.47
N ALA A 27 56.07 -8.06 -25.81
CA ALA A 27 55.25 -6.88 -25.92
C ALA A 27 55.33 -6.12 -24.58
N THR A 28 55.91 -4.93 -24.65
CA THR A 28 55.94 -3.96 -23.55
C THR A 28 54.51 -3.48 -23.27
N ALA A 29 53.94 -3.93 -22.15
CA ALA A 29 52.68 -3.39 -21.65
C ALA A 29 52.93 -2.06 -20.97
N THR A 30 52.48 -0.97 -21.59
CA THR A 30 52.30 0.31 -20.90
C THR A 30 51.16 0.19 -19.92
N ALA A 31 51.45 0.24 -18.62
CA ALA A 31 50.45 0.32 -17.57
C ALA A 31 49.76 1.68 -17.65
N GLY A 32 48.55 1.69 -18.22
CA GLY A 32 47.60 2.79 -18.08
C GLY A 32 47.03 2.74 -16.65
N ALA A 33 47.39 3.72 -15.81
CA ALA A 33 46.79 3.94 -14.53
C ALA A 33 45.32 4.34 -14.76
N ALA A 34 44.40 3.42 -14.49
CA ALA A 34 42.99 3.75 -14.36
C ALA A 34 42.85 4.61 -13.09
N ILE A 35 42.59 5.89 -13.27
CA ILE A 35 42.14 6.77 -12.20
C ILE A 35 40.73 6.28 -11.81
N ALA A 36 40.66 5.55 -10.74
CA ALA A 36 39.36 5.29 -10.07
C ALA A 36 38.86 6.63 -9.51
N THR A 37 37.92 7.24 -10.20
CA THR A 37 37.13 8.33 -9.62
C THR A 37 36.34 7.70 -8.50
N SER A 38 36.78 7.89 -7.25
CA SER A 38 35.96 7.65 -6.07
C SER A 38 34.75 8.57 -6.18
N GLY A 39 33.61 8.03 -6.57
CA GLY A 39 32.32 8.69 -6.38
C GLY A 39 32.22 8.97 -4.88
N ALA A 40 32.24 10.24 -4.48
CA ALA A 40 31.89 10.61 -3.12
C ALA A 40 30.46 10.15 -2.91
N ALA A 41 30.26 9.21 -1.97
CA ALA A 41 28.93 8.85 -1.48
C ALA A 41 28.28 10.17 -1.02
N ALA A 42 27.03 10.40 -1.43
CA ALA A 42 26.24 11.51 -0.89
C ALA A 42 26.28 11.42 0.65
N PRO A 43 26.43 12.55 1.37
CA PRO A 43 26.43 12.51 2.82
C PRO A 43 25.09 11.93 3.28
N SER A 44 25.11 10.83 4.03
CA SER A 44 23.94 10.26 4.67
C SER A 44 23.31 11.36 5.55
N ALA A 45 21.98 11.51 5.48
CA ALA A 45 21.26 12.48 6.29
C ALA A 45 21.59 12.31 7.77
N ALA A 46 21.83 13.42 8.47
CA ALA A 46 22.19 13.39 9.88
C ALA A 46 20.97 13.20 10.80
N CYS A 47 19.78 13.43 10.30
CA CYS A 47 18.52 13.49 11.03
C CYS A 47 17.33 13.44 10.08
N THR A 48 16.16 13.11 10.61
CA THR A 48 14.85 13.40 10.02
C THR A 48 14.07 14.33 10.94
N VAL A 49 13.15 15.11 10.38
CA VAL A 49 12.30 16.03 11.12
C VAL A 49 10.85 15.85 10.70
N ASP A 50 9.99 15.50 11.64
CA ASP A 50 8.54 15.55 11.50
C ASP A 50 8.05 16.89 12.05
N TYR A 51 7.58 17.78 11.19
CA TYR A 51 7.01 19.07 11.55
C TYR A 51 5.52 19.05 11.21
N ARG A 52 4.66 18.96 12.22
CA ARG A 52 3.23 18.80 12.05
C ARG A 52 2.46 20.02 12.54
N ILE A 53 1.70 20.67 11.64
CA ILE A 53 0.76 21.73 12.03
C ILE A 53 -0.48 21.07 12.62
N THR A 54 -0.66 21.18 13.94
CA THR A 54 -1.75 20.51 14.69
C THR A 54 -3.04 21.30 14.72
N SER A 55 -2.95 22.63 14.57
CA SER A 55 -4.12 23.50 14.41
C SER A 55 -3.74 24.84 13.76
N SER A 56 -4.68 25.45 13.05
CA SER A 56 -4.51 26.78 12.45
C SER A 56 -5.75 27.64 12.61
N TRP A 57 -5.54 28.95 12.76
CA TRP A 57 -6.60 29.96 12.89
C TRP A 57 -6.18 31.25 12.16
N SER A 58 -7.08 32.22 12.08
CA SER A 58 -6.75 33.50 11.45
C SER A 58 -5.58 34.19 12.19
N GLY A 59 -4.44 34.29 11.51
CA GLY A 59 -3.23 34.95 12.01
C GLY A 59 -2.28 34.07 12.83
N GLY A 60 -2.52 32.76 12.98
CA GLY A 60 -1.63 31.88 13.73
C GLY A 60 -1.85 30.39 13.54
N PHE A 61 -0.93 29.61 14.10
CA PHE A 61 -0.99 28.14 14.07
C PHE A 61 -0.26 27.54 15.28
N GLN A 62 -0.54 26.28 15.54
CA GLN A 62 0.23 25.45 16.47
C GLN A 62 0.90 24.33 15.69
N ALA A 63 2.15 24.01 16.02
CA ALA A 63 2.84 22.87 15.46
C ALA A 63 3.58 22.07 16.53
N ASP A 64 3.65 20.76 16.31
CA ASP A 64 4.53 19.83 17.02
C ASP A 64 5.68 19.44 16.10
N VAL A 65 6.88 19.38 16.65
CA VAL A 65 8.10 19.08 15.91
C VAL A 65 8.85 17.96 16.59
N THR A 66 9.18 16.91 15.86
CA THR A 66 10.00 15.79 16.33
C THR A 66 11.25 15.69 15.47
N VAL A 67 12.43 15.75 16.10
CA VAL A 67 13.71 15.49 15.43
C VAL A 67 14.24 14.13 15.83
N THR A 68 14.62 13.32 14.85
CA THR A 68 15.24 12.00 15.04
C THR A 68 16.68 12.04 14.57
N ASN A 69 17.62 11.63 15.43
CA ASN A 69 19.05 11.60 15.13
C ASN A 69 19.41 10.32 14.37
N LEU A 70 19.82 10.42 13.12
CA LEU A 70 20.33 9.29 12.30
C LEU A 70 21.84 9.14 12.40
N GLY A 71 22.54 10.12 12.99
CA GLY A 71 23.98 10.10 13.17
C GLY A 71 24.44 9.44 14.48
N ALA A 72 25.68 9.66 14.87
CA ALA A 72 26.21 9.20 16.15
C ALA A 72 25.43 9.79 17.33
N ALA A 73 25.38 9.07 18.44
CA ALA A 73 24.73 9.54 19.68
C ALA A 73 25.34 10.89 20.13
N ARG A 74 24.50 11.80 20.62
CA ARG A 74 24.88 13.14 21.05
C ARG A 74 24.25 13.52 22.39
N SER A 75 24.87 14.44 23.11
CA SER A 75 24.46 14.90 24.46
C SER A 75 23.92 16.33 24.48
N GLY A 76 23.56 16.85 23.34
CA GLY A 76 22.92 18.13 23.09
C GLY A 76 22.48 18.15 21.63
N TRP A 77 21.49 18.99 21.30
CA TRP A 77 21.03 19.14 19.92
C TRP A 77 20.56 20.57 19.64
N GLU A 78 20.76 21.00 18.41
CA GLU A 78 20.31 22.27 17.89
C GLU A 78 19.67 22.07 16.52
N LEU A 79 18.35 22.24 16.43
CA LEU A 79 17.58 22.16 15.18
C LEU A 79 17.33 23.55 14.64
N ALA A 80 17.67 23.80 13.37
CA ALA A 80 17.47 25.12 12.76
C ALA A 80 16.77 24.99 11.40
N TRP A 81 15.89 25.99 11.12
CA TRP A 81 15.18 26.16 9.84
C TRP A 81 14.90 27.64 9.58
N ASP A 82 14.42 27.96 8.39
CA ASP A 82 14.02 29.31 8.03
C ASP A 82 12.49 29.43 8.02
N LEU A 83 11.97 30.49 8.65
CA LEU A 83 10.53 30.81 8.63
C LEU A 83 10.14 31.30 7.23
N LEU A 84 8.93 30.96 6.82
CA LEU A 84 8.36 31.50 5.61
C LEU A 84 8.05 33.00 5.75
N PRO A 85 8.02 33.75 4.63
CA PRO A 85 7.73 35.19 4.68
C PRO A 85 6.40 35.49 5.36
N GLY A 86 6.42 36.30 6.41
CA GLY A 86 5.23 36.68 7.17
C GLY A 86 4.90 35.75 8.36
N GLU A 87 5.73 34.74 8.60
CA GLU A 87 5.62 33.86 9.77
C GLU A 87 6.46 34.33 10.93
N GLY A 88 6.08 33.92 12.13
CA GLY A 88 6.80 34.14 13.38
C GLY A 88 6.47 33.03 14.38
N ILE A 89 7.28 32.93 15.45
CA ILE A 89 7.01 32.07 16.60
C ILE A 89 6.73 32.94 17.80
N SER A 90 5.58 32.76 18.41
CA SER A 90 5.14 33.54 19.61
C SER A 90 5.36 32.78 20.90
N GLN A 91 5.29 31.43 20.89
CA GLN A 91 5.55 30.57 22.06
C GLN A 91 6.25 29.29 21.61
N LEU A 92 7.06 28.73 22.53
CA LEU A 92 7.71 27.45 22.32
C LEU A 92 7.85 26.73 23.66
N TRP A 93 7.65 25.42 23.69
CA TRP A 93 7.85 24.58 24.88
C TRP A 93 8.68 23.35 24.55
N ASN A 94 9.35 22.78 25.53
CA ASN A 94 10.29 21.66 25.42
C ASN A 94 11.54 21.97 24.58
N GLY A 95 11.85 23.23 24.33
CA GLY A 95 13.03 23.69 23.61
C GLY A 95 13.38 25.14 24.00
N THR A 96 14.59 25.57 23.71
CA THR A 96 15.07 26.93 23.86
C THR A 96 15.13 27.61 22.50
N LEU A 97 14.38 28.66 22.29
CA LEU A 97 14.25 29.38 21.02
C LEU A 97 15.26 30.49 20.87
N VAL A 98 16.02 30.51 19.81
CA VAL A 98 16.82 31.65 19.34
C VAL A 98 16.35 32.03 17.93
N ARG A 99 16.30 33.37 17.65
CA ARG A 99 15.90 33.91 16.35
C ARG A 99 16.93 34.87 15.84
N ASP A 100 17.31 34.73 14.59
CA ASP A 100 18.17 35.68 13.87
C ASP A 100 17.54 35.95 12.49
N GLY A 101 16.83 37.10 12.41
CA GLY A 101 16.02 37.42 11.23
C GLY A 101 14.91 36.41 10.98
N GLY A 102 14.91 35.78 9.85
CA GLY A 102 13.97 34.69 9.47
C GLY A 102 14.40 33.32 9.96
N ARG A 103 15.66 33.14 10.39
CA ARG A 103 16.17 31.86 10.86
C ARG A 103 15.77 31.60 12.30
N VAL A 104 15.29 30.39 12.52
CA VAL A 104 14.92 29.86 13.84
C VAL A 104 15.91 28.78 14.22
N THR A 105 16.34 28.79 15.46
CA THR A 105 17.14 27.75 16.10
C THR A 105 16.48 27.32 17.39
N VAL A 106 16.23 26.05 17.57
CA VAL A 106 15.69 25.44 18.79
C VAL A 106 16.72 24.47 19.33
N SER A 107 17.12 24.66 20.57
CA SER A 107 18.04 23.76 21.28
C SER A 107 17.34 23.04 22.43
N ASP A 108 17.97 21.99 22.92
CA ASP A 108 17.50 21.21 24.05
C ASP A 108 17.28 22.02 25.32
N VAL A 109 16.59 21.46 26.30
CA VAL A 109 16.35 22.03 27.63
C VAL A 109 16.94 21.16 28.76
N GLY A 110 18.01 20.45 28.46
CA GLY A 110 18.77 19.60 29.39
C GLY A 110 18.18 18.22 29.59
N TRP A 111 16.93 18.10 30.02
CA TRP A 111 16.31 16.78 30.24
C TRP A 111 16.06 15.98 28.93
N ASN A 112 15.95 16.67 27.79
CA ASN A 112 15.80 16.06 26.46
C ASN A 112 17.05 16.19 25.57
N ALA A 113 18.21 16.51 26.16
CA ALA A 113 19.46 16.75 25.46
C ALA A 113 20.07 15.47 24.85
N SER A 114 19.83 14.31 25.44
CA SER A 114 20.45 13.04 24.99
C SER A 114 19.69 12.46 23.81
N LEU A 115 20.34 12.40 22.65
CA LEU A 115 19.83 11.74 21.45
C LEU A 115 20.76 10.60 21.05
N ALA A 116 20.36 9.35 21.34
CA ALA A 116 21.02 8.16 20.79
C ALA A 116 20.87 8.12 19.26
N THR A 117 21.62 7.28 18.58
CA THR A 117 21.34 6.94 17.17
C THR A 117 19.95 6.34 17.08
N GLY A 118 19.06 6.86 16.21
CA GLY A 118 17.65 6.52 16.14
C GLY A 118 16.78 7.13 17.26
N GLY A 119 17.37 7.85 18.21
CA GLY A 119 16.63 8.52 19.30
C GLY A 119 16.03 9.85 18.84
N SER A 120 14.87 10.24 19.43
CA SER A 120 14.12 11.45 19.06
C SER A 120 13.94 12.39 20.22
N ALA A 121 13.79 13.69 19.93
CA ALA A 121 13.31 14.71 20.83
C ALA A 121 12.17 15.48 20.19
N SER A 122 11.17 15.85 21.00
CA SER A 122 9.99 16.59 20.53
C SER A 122 9.81 17.89 21.28
N PHE A 123 9.36 18.91 20.58
CA PHE A 123 8.97 20.21 21.14
C PHE A 123 7.75 20.75 20.38
N GLY A 124 7.07 21.71 20.95
CA GLY A 124 5.93 22.33 20.27
C GLY A 124 6.04 23.85 20.23
N LEU A 125 5.31 24.46 19.32
CA LEU A 125 5.32 25.91 19.14
C LEU A 125 3.93 26.47 18.77
N VAL A 126 3.74 27.76 19.07
CA VAL A 126 2.67 28.56 18.48
C VAL A 126 3.31 29.57 17.55
N GLY A 127 2.92 29.49 16.28
CA GLY A 127 3.35 30.38 15.23
C GLY A 127 2.34 31.50 14.94
N THR A 128 2.81 32.57 14.31
CA THR A 128 1.99 33.61 13.68
C THR A 128 2.21 33.51 12.17
N ALA A 129 1.12 33.63 11.36
CA ALA A 129 1.20 33.60 9.92
C ALA A 129 0.22 34.61 9.32
N ALA A 130 0.67 35.34 8.31
CA ALA A 130 -0.19 36.28 7.56
C ALA A 130 -1.05 35.60 6.47
N SER A 131 -0.68 34.38 6.10
CA SER A 131 -1.36 33.49 5.14
C SER A 131 -1.51 32.09 5.75
N ALA A 132 -1.99 31.11 4.99
CA ALA A 132 -2.02 29.72 5.45
C ALA A 132 -0.60 29.27 5.82
N PRO A 133 -0.38 28.71 7.03
CA PRO A 133 0.94 28.24 7.45
C PRO A 133 1.35 27.02 6.62
N ALA A 134 2.65 26.88 6.34
CA ALA A 134 3.19 25.73 5.64
C ALA A 134 4.37 25.12 6.41
N VAL A 135 4.67 23.86 6.11
CA VAL A 135 5.81 23.14 6.71
C VAL A 135 7.10 23.67 6.09
N PRO A 136 8.15 24.01 6.89
CA PRO A 136 9.46 24.36 6.36
C PRO A 136 10.07 23.20 5.55
N THR A 137 10.71 23.54 4.43
CA THR A 137 11.23 22.53 3.48
C THR A 137 12.67 22.07 3.79
N SER A 138 13.36 22.69 4.72
CA SER A 138 14.74 22.33 5.05
C SER A 138 15.05 22.55 6.52
N PHE A 139 15.73 21.58 7.11
CA PHE A 139 16.18 21.61 8.50
C PHE A 139 17.67 21.24 8.59
N THR A 140 18.33 21.74 9.63
CA THR A 140 19.69 21.31 9.97
C THR A 140 19.76 20.96 11.44
N LEU A 141 20.40 19.84 11.78
CA LEU A 141 20.71 19.45 13.16
C LEU A 141 22.21 19.64 13.41
N ASP A 142 22.55 20.56 14.34
CA ASP A 142 23.92 20.97 14.59
C ASP A 142 24.66 21.42 13.32
N GLY A 143 23.94 22.13 12.43
CA GLY A 143 24.48 22.64 11.16
C GLY A 143 24.62 21.62 10.03
N VAL A 144 24.26 20.34 10.27
CA VAL A 144 24.25 19.29 9.23
C VAL A 144 22.83 19.13 8.71
N ALA A 145 22.66 19.10 7.39
CA ALA A 145 21.34 18.96 6.77
C ALA A 145 20.65 17.67 7.24
N CYS A 146 19.41 17.81 7.69
CA CYS A 146 18.51 16.68 7.88
C CYS A 146 18.03 16.22 6.50
N GLY A 147 17.97 14.90 6.28
CA GLY A 147 17.16 14.36 5.23
C GLY A 147 15.71 14.53 5.71
N GLY A 148 15.02 15.46 5.15
CA GLY A 148 13.58 15.53 5.24
C GLY A 148 13.12 15.30 3.81
N ASP A 149 12.22 14.38 3.61
CA ASP A 149 11.42 14.41 2.41
C ASP A 149 10.58 15.67 2.54
N ALA A 150 10.96 16.70 1.77
CA ALA A 150 10.01 17.77 1.48
C ALA A 150 8.81 17.08 0.82
N PRO A 151 7.57 17.42 1.22
CA PRO A 151 6.42 16.99 0.43
C PRO A 151 6.73 17.38 -1.02
N PRO A 152 6.59 16.48 -2.00
CA PRO A 152 6.89 16.80 -3.38
C PRO A 152 6.13 18.07 -3.78
N ASP A 153 6.81 18.98 -4.47
CA ASP A 153 6.16 20.16 -5.06
C ASP A 153 5.03 19.63 -5.96
N PRO A 154 3.76 20.01 -5.75
CA PRO A 154 2.65 19.51 -6.54
C PRO A 154 2.75 19.82 -8.04
N THR A 155 3.84 20.41 -8.50
CA THR A 155 4.13 20.72 -9.90
C THR A 155 5.19 19.84 -10.55
N ASP A 156 5.89 18.98 -9.80
CA ASP A 156 6.84 18.03 -10.41
C ASP A 156 6.17 16.65 -10.56
N PRO A 157 6.12 16.10 -11.78
CA PRO A 157 5.70 14.71 -11.96
C PRO A 157 6.73 13.79 -11.30
N PRO A 158 6.31 12.67 -10.66
CA PRO A 158 7.23 11.72 -10.04
C PRO A 158 8.26 11.24 -11.05
N ASP A 159 9.53 11.19 -10.64
CA ASP A 159 10.61 10.66 -11.48
C ASP A 159 10.37 9.16 -11.67
N PRO A 160 10.19 8.67 -12.91
CA PRO A 160 9.94 7.25 -13.17
C PRO A 160 11.13 6.33 -12.81
N THR A 161 12.20 6.86 -12.23
CA THR A 161 13.38 6.11 -11.78
C THR A 161 13.47 5.95 -10.26
N ASP A 162 12.55 6.51 -9.46
CA ASP A 162 12.51 6.24 -8.03
C ASP A 162 11.95 4.84 -7.78
N PRO A 163 12.69 3.97 -7.07
CA PRO A 163 12.14 2.68 -6.68
C PRO A 163 10.91 2.92 -5.76
N PRO A 164 9.83 2.13 -5.90
CA PRO A 164 8.69 2.23 -5.00
C PRO A 164 9.17 2.07 -3.56
N GLU A 165 8.73 2.97 -2.68
CA GLU A 165 9.09 2.93 -1.27
C GLU A 165 8.76 1.55 -0.68
N THR A 166 9.72 0.98 0.04
CA THR A 166 9.58 -0.31 0.70
C THR A 166 8.50 -0.20 1.79
N PRO A 167 7.48 -1.08 1.82
CA PRO A 167 6.36 -0.98 2.76
C PRO A 167 6.75 -1.37 4.20
N GLY A 168 7.74 -0.71 4.82
CA GLY A 168 8.33 -1.15 6.09
C GLY A 168 7.50 -0.87 7.36
N ASP A 169 6.68 0.17 7.41
CA ASP A 169 5.96 0.58 8.62
C ASP A 169 4.53 1.09 8.33
N VAL A 170 3.79 0.40 7.47
CA VAL A 170 2.41 0.78 7.17
C VAL A 170 1.48 0.38 8.31
N THR A 171 0.87 1.36 8.97
CA THR A 171 -0.24 1.14 9.90
C THR A 171 -1.56 1.43 9.20
N PHE A 172 -2.38 0.40 9.01
CA PHE A 172 -3.69 0.58 8.38
C PHE A 172 -4.73 1.15 9.34
N HIS A 173 -5.61 2.01 8.81
CA HIS A 173 -6.68 2.67 9.56
C HIS A 173 -7.79 1.71 9.98
N VAL A 174 -8.28 1.85 11.23
CA VAL A 174 -9.46 1.14 11.76
C VAL A 174 -10.69 2.04 11.62
N ASP A 175 -11.70 1.59 10.89
CA ASP A 175 -12.95 2.33 10.71
C ASP A 175 -13.86 2.19 11.94
N GLU A 176 -13.94 3.23 12.75
CA GLU A 176 -14.82 3.30 13.92
C GLU A 176 -16.30 3.59 13.57
N THR A 177 -16.65 3.58 12.28
CA THR A 177 -18.02 3.89 11.82
C THR A 177 -18.70 2.73 11.09
N ASN A 178 -18.02 1.59 10.94
CA ASN A 178 -18.56 0.44 10.22
C ASN A 178 -19.52 -0.41 11.10
N GLN A 179 -20.23 -1.32 10.45
CA GLN A 179 -21.22 -2.18 11.12
C GLN A 179 -20.62 -3.09 12.21
N ALA A 180 -19.35 -3.51 12.03
CA ALA A 180 -18.66 -4.33 13.03
C ALA A 180 -18.37 -3.52 14.32
N TRP A 181 -17.99 -2.25 14.17
CA TRP A 181 -17.76 -1.34 15.29
C TRP A 181 -19.05 -1.09 16.08
N GLU A 182 -20.16 -0.80 15.40
CA GLU A 182 -21.48 -0.62 16.05
C GLU A 182 -21.92 -1.89 16.79
N ALA A 183 -21.74 -3.05 16.17
CA ALA A 183 -22.06 -4.34 16.79
C ALA A 183 -21.20 -4.62 18.03
N TRP A 184 -19.89 -4.36 17.96
CA TRP A 184 -18.96 -4.49 19.08
C TRP A 184 -19.30 -3.54 20.24
N GLN A 185 -19.62 -2.29 19.95
CA GLN A 185 -20.00 -1.31 20.96
C GLN A 185 -21.28 -1.73 21.73
N SER A 186 -22.23 -2.35 21.01
CA SER A 186 -23.50 -2.81 21.57
C SER A 186 -23.40 -4.16 22.29
N ALA A 187 -22.32 -4.91 22.08
CA ALA A 187 -22.15 -6.25 22.64
C ALA A 187 -21.57 -6.22 24.07
N SER A 188 -21.72 -7.32 24.79
CA SER A 188 -21.15 -7.54 26.13
C SER A 188 -20.65 -8.98 26.30
N GLY A 189 -19.80 -9.21 27.33
CA GLY A 189 -19.24 -10.53 27.63
C GLY A 189 -18.49 -11.14 26.46
N THR A 190 -18.58 -12.44 26.28
CA THR A 190 -17.86 -13.20 25.26
C THR A 190 -18.12 -12.71 23.83
N ASP A 191 -19.35 -12.27 23.52
CA ASP A 191 -19.66 -11.75 22.17
C ASP A 191 -18.88 -10.45 21.89
N ARG A 192 -18.73 -9.58 22.88
CA ARG A 192 -17.92 -8.38 22.77
C ARG A 192 -16.44 -8.74 22.50
N ASP A 193 -15.90 -9.73 23.23
CA ASP A 193 -14.52 -10.17 23.06
C ASP A 193 -14.30 -10.77 21.66
N LEU A 194 -15.25 -11.53 21.15
CA LEU A 194 -15.19 -12.07 19.80
C LEU A 194 -15.30 -10.97 18.73
N LEU A 195 -16.25 -10.06 18.87
CA LEU A 195 -16.42 -8.97 17.91
C LEU A 195 -15.27 -7.98 17.92
N ALA A 196 -14.52 -7.86 19.02
CA ALA A 196 -13.30 -7.06 19.08
C ALA A 196 -12.26 -7.50 18.04
N LYS A 197 -12.18 -8.82 17.75
CA LYS A 197 -11.29 -9.35 16.70
C LYS A 197 -11.62 -8.81 15.30
N ILE A 198 -12.87 -8.37 15.08
CA ILE A 198 -13.31 -7.81 13.80
C ILE A 198 -13.26 -6.28 13.86
N ALA A 199 -13.93 -5.69 14.86
CA ALA A 199 -14.11 -4.24 14.94
C ALA A 199 -12.82 -3.46 15.12
N LEU A 200 -11.83 -4.03 15.83
CA LEU A 200 -10.53 -3.38 16.10
C LEU A 200 -9.45 -3.75 15.08
N THR A 201 -9.83 -4.41 14.00
CA THR A 201 -8.91 -4.79 12.91
C THR A 201 -9.18 -3.90 11.69
N PRO A 202 -8.14 -3.36 11.05
CA PRO A 202 -8.28 -2.56 9.84
C PRO A 202 -9.06 -3.31 8.74
N GLN A 203 -10.00 -2.64 8.11
CA GLN A 203 -10.83 -3.19 7.03
C GLN A 203 -10.98 -2.16 5.91
N SER A 204 -11.23 -2.64 4.69
CA SER A 204 -11.43 -1.76 3.55
C SER A 204 -12.79 -1.06 3.59
N SER A 205 -12.82 0.23 3.26
CA SER A 205 -14.08 0.95 3.05
C SER A 205 -14.54 0.78 1.60
N TRP A 206 -15.69 0.10 1.41
CA TRP A 206 -16.24 -0.17 0.08
C TRP A 206 -17.00 1.04 -0.48
N VAL A 207 -16.64 1.47 -1.69
CA VAL A 207 -17.24 2.58 -2.43
C VAL A 207 -18.11 2.01 -3.54
N THR A 208 -19.41 1.91 -3.29
CA THR A 208 -20.36 1.14 -4.11
C THR A 208 -21.54 1.97 -4.64
N ASP A 209 -21.75 3.18 -4.13
CA ASP A 209 -22.89 4.03 -4.51
C ASP A 209 -22.70 4.60 -5.91
N ALA A 210 -23.72 4.51 -6.74
CA ALA A 210 -23.71 5.06 -8.09
C ALA A 210 -23.75 6.61 -8.12
N ASP A 211 -24.17 7.25 -7.03
CA ASP A 211 -24.04 8.70 -6.85
C ASP A 211 -22.60 9.07 -6.54
N ALA A 212 -21.96 9.75 -7.50
CA ALA A 212 -20.56 10.13 -7.38
C ALA A 212 -20.26 11.07 -6.21
N GLN A 213 -21.22 11.93 -5.82
CA GLN A 213 -21.01 12.88 -4.71
C GLN A 213 -21.13 12.18 -3.36
N VAL A 214 -22.05 11.21 -3.23
CA VAL A 214 -22.16 10.36 -2.04
C VAL A 214 -20.87 9.55 -1.86
N SER A 215 -20.41 8.91 -2.93
CA SER A 215 -19.16 8.14 -2.95
C SER A 215 -17.94 9.01 -2.63
N ARG A 216 -17.84 10.19 -3.22
CA ARG A 216 -16.78 11.16 -2.93
C ARG A 216 -16.77 11.59 -1.46
N ALA A 217 -17.93 11.91 -0.91
CA ALA A 217 -18.05 12.32 0.49
C ALA A 217 -17.62 11.20 1.45
N LYS A 218 -17.98 9.94 1.14
CA LYS A 218 -17.53 8.75 1.90
C LYS A 218 -16.01 8.62 1.85
N VAL A 219 -15.41 8.69 0.68
CA VAL A 219 -13.95 8.60 0.50
C VAL A 219 -13.25 9.72 1.27
N ALA A 220 -13.71 10.97 1.12
CA ALA A 220 -13.11 12.11 1.80
C ALA A 220 -13.18 11.97 3.33
N ALA A 221 -14.29 11.53 3.88
CA ALA A 221 -14.44 11.32 5.32
C ALA A 221 -13.48 10.23 5.83
N PHE A 222 -13.47 9.08 5.16
CA PHE A 222 -12.64 7.92 5.56
C PHE A 222 -11.14 8.22 5.44
N THR A 223 -10.69 8.77 4.30
CA THR A 223 -9.27 9.06 4.10
C THR A 223 -8.77 10.22 4.96
N SER A 224 -9.64 11.21 5.26
CA SER A 224 -9.28 12.28 6.22
C SER A 224 -9.17 11.77 7.64
N ALA A 225 -10.02 10.82 8.07
CA ALA A 225 -9.91 10.21 9.39
C ALA A 225 -8.58 9.44 9.52
N ALA A 226 -8.25 8.62 8.53
CA ALA A 226 -6.98 7.90 8.49
C ALA A 226 -5.76 8.85 8.52
N ALA A 227 -5.78 9.91 7.71
CA ALA A 227 -4.72 10.90 7.67
C ALA A 227 -4.54 11.62 9.02
N ALA A 228 -5.63 11.91 9.74
CA ALA A 228 -5.58 12.52 11.07
C ALA A 228 -4.88 11.63 12.12
N GLU A 229 -4.86 10.33 11.92
CA GLU A 229 -4.21 9.34 12.77
C GLU A 229 -2.81 8.97 12.28
N GLY A 230 -2.38 9.47 11.12
CA GLY A 230 -1.15 9.04 10.45
C GLY A 230 -1.21 7.58 9.99
N ALA A 231 -2.41 7.08 9.69
CA ALA A 231 -2.67 5.73 9.26
C ALA A 231 -3.00 5.67 7.77
N THR A 232 -2.75 4.52 7.14
CA THR A 232 -3.03 4.27 5.72
C THR A 232 -4.46 3.77 5.54
N PRO A 233 -5.32 4.47 4.80
CA PRO A 233 -6.67 4.00 4.52
C PRO A 233 -6.69 2.89 3.46
N LEU A 234 -7.58 1.89 3.66
CA LEU A 234 -7.89 0.86 2.69
C LEU A 234 -9.21 1.17 2.00
N LEU A 235 -9.24 1.22 0.69
CA LEU A 235 -10.45 1.44 -0.10
C LEU A 235 -10.71 0.29 -1.07
N THR A 236 -11.96 0.00 -1.31
CA THR A 236 -12.40 -0.90 -2.40
C THR A 236 -13.35 -0.13 -3.30
N ILE A 237 -12.93 0.12 -4.52
CA ILE A 237 -13.79 0.72 -5.55
C ILE A 237 -14.57 -0.39 -6.22
N TYR A 238 -15.91 -0.33 -6.14
CA TYR A 238 -16.78 -1.39 -6.65
C TYR A 238 -18.06 -0.79 -7.25
N ALA A 239 -17.94 -0.20 -8.43
CA ALA A 239 -19.01 0.49 -9.13
C ALA A 239 -18.98 0.33 -10.65
N ILE A 240 -18.17 -0.59 -11.17
CA ILE A 240 -18.06 -0.84 -12.60
C ILE A 240 -19.43 -1.28 -13.19
N PRO A 241 -19.78 -0.85 -14.40
CA PRO A 241 -21.01 -1.26 -15.08
C PRO A 241 -21.15 -2.79 -15.15
N GLY A 242 -22.33 -3.30 -14.82
CA GLY A 242 -22.59 -4.74 -14.83
C GLY A 242 -21.74 -5.54 -13.83
N ARG A 243 -21.38 -4.93 -12.68
CA ARG A 243 -20.65 -5.63 -11.62
C ARG A 243 -21.39 -6.88 -11.17
N ASP A 244 -20.64 -7.90 -10.72
CA ASP A 244 -21.11 -9.21 -10.29
C ASP A 244 -22.03 -9.91 -11.32
N CYS A 245 -21.92 -9.54 -12.61
CA CYS A 245 -22.82 -10.03 -13.68
C CYS A 245 -24.31 -9.95 -13.29
N GLY A 246 -24.68 -9.00 -12.45
CA GLY A 246 -26.06 -8.83 -11.97
C GLY A 246 -26.50 -9.81 -10.89
N SER A 247 -25.58 -10.53 -10.23
CA SER A 247 -25.86 -11.45 -9.15
C SER A 247 -26.18 -10.73 -7.83
N HIS A 248 -25.78 -11.26 -6.68
CA HIS A 248 -26.19 -10.76 -5.34
C HIS A 248 -25.74 -9.34 -5.04
N SER A 249 -24.59 -8.92 -5.56
CA SER A 249 -24.04 -7.56 -5.46
C SER A 249 -24.11 -6.78 -6.77
N GLY A 250 -24.97 -7.20 -7.67
CA GLY A 250 -25.18 -6.58 -8.98
C GLY A 250 -25.47 -5.08 -8.92
N GLY A 251 -25.18 -4.34 -10.01
CA GLY A 251 -25.35 -2.90 -10.09
C GLY A 251 -24.19 -2.20 -10.78
N GLY A 252 -23.69 -1.16 -10.15
CA GLY A 252 -22.65 -0.28 -10.70
C GLY A 252 -23.23 0.95 -11.40
N THR A 253 -22.37 1.77 -11.96
CA THR A 253 -22.74 2.97 -12.73
C THR A 253 -23.16 2.61 -14.17
N ALA A 254 -23.70 3.58 -14.90
CA ALA A 254 -23.81 3.45 -16.35
C ALA A 254 -22.40 3.58 -16.99
N GLU A 255 -22.15 2.84 -18.09
CA GLU A 255 -20.83 2.82 -18.76
C GLU A 255 -20.36 4.24 -19.13
N ALA A 256 -21.24 5.08 -19.72
CA ALA A 256 -20.91 6.44 -20.08
C ALA A 256 -20.60 7.36 -18.89
N ALA A 257 -21.00 6.98 -17.67
CA ALA A 257 -20.80 7.76 -16.45
C ALA A 257 -19.59 7.29 -15.62
N TYR A 258 -19.11 6.06 -15.82
CA TYR A 258 -18.12 5.44 -14.94
C TYR A 258 -16.85 6.27 -14.80
N ARG A 259 -16.27 6.72 -15.90
CA ARG A 259 -15.05 7.55 -15.87
C ARG A 259 -15.23 8.83 -15.05
N SER A 260 -16.32 9.57 -15.28
CA SER A 260 -16.60 10.81 -14.53
C SER A 260 -16.92 10.52 -13.07
N TRP A 261 -17.53 9.38 -12.78
CA TRP A 261 -17.76 8.89 -11.43
C TRP A 261 -16.43 8.67 -10.71
N VAL A 262 -15.48 7.91 -11.32
CA VAL A 262 -14.15 7.67 -10.75
C VAL A 262 -13.41 9.00 -10.53
N GLN A 263 -13.45 9.94 -11.48
CA GLN A 263 -12.83 11.27 -11.31
C GLN A 263 -13.40 12.03 -10.11
N THR A 264 -14.70 11.98 -9.93
CA THR A 264 -15.37 12.64 -8.80
C THR A 264 -14.97 11.97 -7.48
N VAL A 265 -14.96 10.65 -7.42
CA VAL A 265 -14.56 9.88 -6.22
C VAL A 265 -13.10 10.14 -5.87
N ALA A 266 -12.20 10.09 -6.86
CA ALA A 266 -10.78 10.36 -6.69
C ALA A 266 -10.50 11.76 -6.12
N SER A 267 -11.31 12.76 -6.49
CA SER A 267 -11.20 14.12 -5.94
C SER A 267 -11.51 14.22 -4.43
N GLY A 268 -11.99 13.16 -3.81
CA GLY A 268 -12.21 13.06 -2.37
C GLY A 268 -11.05 12.41 -1.62
N ILE A 269 -10.04 11.89 -2.31
CA ILE A 269 -8.90 11.23 -1.67
C ILE A 269 -8.05 12.26 -0.91
N VAL A 270 -7.63 11.86 0.29
CA VAL A 270 -6.68 12.57 1.16
C VAL A 270 -5.58 11.57 1.53
N GLY A 271 -4.31 11.96 1.35
CA GLY A 271 -3.17 11.07 1.57
C GLY A 271 -3.05 9.97 0.51
N GLU A 272 -2.44 8.87 0.85
CA GLU A 272 -2.09 7.77 -0.06
C GLU A 272 -2.85 6.48 0.29
N PRO A 273 -4.14 6.36 -0.07
CA PRO A 273 -4.91 5.15 0.21
C PRO A 273 -4.41 3.97 -0.63
N TRP A 274 -4.46 2.78 -0.04
CA TRP A 274 -4.35 1.55 -0.81
C TRP A 274 -5.73 1.18 -1.34
N VAL A 275 -5.81 0.91 -2.63
CA VAL A 275 -7.09 0.71 -3.34
C VAL A 275 -7.13 -0.64 -4.01
N VAL A 276 -8.10 -1.47 -3.64
CA VAL A 276 -8.50 -2.64 -4.43
C VAL A 276 -9.53 -2.19 -5.46
N LEU A 277 -9.18 -2.34 -6.73
CA LEU A 277 -9.97 -1.84 -7.84
C LEU A 277 -10.85 -2.93 -8.45
N GLU A 278 -12.16 -2.71 -8.35
CA GLU A 278 -13.24 -3.43 -9.01
C GLU A 278 -13.16 -4.95 -8.86
N PRO A 279 -13.38 -5.47 -7.64
CA PRO A 279 -13.51 -6.90 -7.40
C PRO A 279 -14.36 -7.61 -8.45
N ASP A 280 -13.94 -8.81 -8.83
CA ASP A 280 -14.55 -9.70 -9.84
C ASP A 280 -14.49 -9.21 -11.30
N ALA A 281 -14.31 -7.90 -11.53
CA ALA A 281 -14.48 -7.30 -12.85
C ALA A 281 -13.58 -7.96 -13.91
N LEU A 282 -12.32 -8.20 -13.57
CA LEU A 282 -11.36 -8.83 -14.50
C LEU A 282 -11.56 -10.35 -14.55
N ALA A 283 -11.90 -10.95 -13.41
CA ALA A 283 -12.14 -12.39 -13.35
C ALA A 283 -13.39 -12.82 -14.13
N GLN A 284 -14.42 -12.00 -14.16
CA GLN A 284 -15.66 -12.21 -14.92
C GLN A 284 -15.62 -11.68 -16.37
N LEU A 285 -14.45 -11.27 -16.86
CA LEU A 285 -14.36 -10.68 -18.21
C LEU A 285 -14.86 -11.66 -19.30
N GLY A 286 -15.97 -11.30 -19.94
CA GLY A 286 -16.63 -12.10 -20.99
C GLY A 286 -17.70 -13.08 -20.48
N ASP A 287 -17.93 -13.19 -19.18
CA ASP A 287 -18.87 -14.17 -18.61
C ASP A 287 -20.35 -13.74 -18.77
N CYS A 288 -20.60 -12.44 -18.90
CA CYS A 288 -21.94 -11.90 -19.09
C CYS A 288 -21.98 -10.75 -20.09
N SER A 289 -23.19 -10.42 -20.57
CA SER A 289 -23.41 -9.27 -21.45
C SER A 289 -23.46 -7.93 -20.68
N GLY A 290 -23.27 -6.82 -21.38
CA GLY A 290 -23.39 -5.47 -20.78
C GLY A 290 -22.17 -5.02 -19.99
N GLN A 291 -21.02 -5.66 -20.20
CA GLN A 291 -19.76 -5.28 -19.53
C GLN A 291 -19.07 -4.06 -20.15
N GLY A 292 -19.49 -3.64 -21.36
CA GLY A 292 -18.86 -2.54 -22.09
C GLY A 292 -17.37 -2.75 -22.35
N ASP A 293 -16.61 -1.66 -22.50
CA ASP A 293 -15.13 -1.71 -22.53
C ASP A 293 -14.55 -1.85 -21.12
N ARG A 294 -14.76 -3.02 -20.52
CA ARG A 294 -14.33 -3.31 -19.15
C ARG A 294 -12.82 -3.11 -18.94
N VAL A 295 -12.01 -3.52 -19.91
CA VAL A 295 -10.55 -3.36 -19.86
C VAL A 295 -10.15 -1.89 -19.90
N GLY A 296 -10.73 -1.11 -20.80
CA GLY A 296 -10.49 0.33 -20.87
C GLY A 296 -10.97 1.07 -19.62
N MET A 297 -12.12 0.68 -19.06
CA MET A 297 -12.63 1.25 -17.81
C MET A 297 -11.69 0.99 -16.62
N LEU A 298 -11.16 -0.23 -16.47
CA LEU A 298 -10.20 -0.58 -15.41
C LEU A 298 -8.88 0.20 -15.57
N ARG A 299 -8.36 0.31 -16.80
CA ARG A 299 -7.16 1.11 -17.10
C ARG A 299 -7.34 2.58 -16.75
N ASP A 300 -8.44 3.19 -17.19
CA ASP A 300 -8.76 4.60 -16.92
C ASP A 300 -8.95 4.84 -15.41
N ALA A 301 -9.61 3.91 -14.71
CA ALA A 301 -9.82 4.02 -13.26
C ALA A 301 -8.51 3.91 -12.49
N ALA A 302 -7.65 2.95 -12.84
CA ALA A 302 -6.33 2.81 -12.23
C ALA A 302 -5.53 4.12 -12.37
N ARG A 303 -5.44 4.67 -13.59
CA ARG A 303 -4.74 5.92 -13.83
C ARG A 303 -5.32 7.09 -13.03
N ILE A 304 -6.64 7.28 -13.03
CA ILE A 304 -7.29 8.41 -12.33
C ILE A 304 -7.04 8.32 -10.82
N LEU A 305 -7.10 7.12 -10.24
CA LEU A 305 -6.89 6.93 -8.81
C LEU A 305 -5.40 7.11 -8.44
N THR A 306 -4.49 6.62 -9.27
CA THR A 306 -3.04 6.84 -9.08
C THR A 306 -2.65 8.30 -9.24
N ASP A 307 -3.20 9.01 -10.25
CA ASP A 307 -3.02 10.45 -10.40
C ASP A 307 -3.53 11.25 -9.18
N ALA A 308 -4.41 10.65 -8.36
CA ALA A 308 -4.92 11.23 -7.12
C ALA A 308 -4.15 10.75 -5.86
N GLY A 309 -3.02 10.09 -6.01
CA GLY A 309 -2.15 9.63 -4.93
C GLY A 309 -2.46 8.22 -4.38
N ALA A 310 -3.36 7.47 -5.00
CA ALA A 310 -3.70 6.13 -4.53
C ALA A 310 -2.68 5.07 -4.99
N ARG A 311 -2.39 4.10 -4.11
CA ARG A 311 -1.68 2.87 -4.46
C ARG A 311 -2.68 1.82 -4.93
N VAL A 312 -2.76 1.57 -6.24
CA VAL A 312 -3.84 0.81 -6.86
C VAL A 312 -3.45 -0.65 -7.14
N TYR A 313 -4.33 -1.59 -6.76
CA TYR A 313 -4.25 -3.02 -7.06
C TYR A 313 -5.52 -3.45 -7.80
N VAL A 314 -5.38 -3.90 -9.04
CA VAL A 314 -6.53 -4.37 -9.85
C VAL A 314 -6.93 -5.77 -9.39
N ASP A 315 -8.20 -5.99 -9.06
CA ASP A 315 -8.64 -7.33 -8.65
C ASP A 315 -8.48 -8.35 -9.80
N ALA A 316 -7.88 -9.50 -9.48
CA ALA A 316 -7.61 -10.59 -10.43
C ALA A 316 -8.23 -11.93 -10.01
N GLY A 317 -9.19 -11.91 -9.08
CA GLY A 317 -9.89 -13.09 -8.59
C GLY A 317 -9.04 -13.97 -7.68
N HIS A 318 -9.03 -15.28 -7.90
CA HIS A 318 -8.34 -16.22 -7.02
C HIS A 318 -7.90 -17.51 -7.75
N SER A 319 -7.06 -18.32 -7.09
CA SER A 319 -6.40 -19.52 -7.61
C SER A 319 -7.33 -20.58 -8.21
N ALA A 320 -8.58 -20.66 -7.76
CA ALA A 320 -9.55 -21.62 -8.28
C ALA A 320 -10.53 -21.01 -9.32
N TRP A 321 -10.33 -19.75 -9.69
CA TRP A 321 -11.16 -19.09 -10.70
C TRP A 321 -10.43 -18.99 -12.05
N LEU A 322 -9.28 -18.34 -12.04
CA LEU A 322 -8.46 -18.18 -13.24
C LEU A 322 -7.15 -18.97 -13.12
N SER A 323 -6.66 -19.52 -14.25
CA SER A 323 -5.28 -19.98 -14.28
C SER A 323 -4.32 -18.78 -14.15
N PRO A 324 -3.09 -18.96 -13.61
CA PRO A 324 -2.11 -17.87 -13.54
C PRO A 324 -1.86 -17.20 -14.91
N ALA A 325 -1.79 -17.99 -15.97
CA ALA A 325 -1.59 -17.49 -17.33
C ALA A 325 -2.79 -16.64 -17.81
N THR A 326 -4.03 -17.02 -17.45
CA THR A 326 -5.22 -16.26 -17.83
C THR A 326 -5.28 -14.93 -17.03
N ALA A 327 -5.00 -14.97 -15.74
CA ALA A 327 -4.96 -13.77 -14.90
C ALA A 327 -3.90 -12.79 -15.42
N ALA A 328 -2.67 -13.26 -15.64
CA ALA A 328 -1.59 -12.43 -16.19
C ALA A 328 -1.96 -11.84 -17.56
N ALA A 329 -2.53 -12.62 -18.48
CA ALA A 329 -2.94 -12.13 -19.80
C ALA A 329 -4.04 -11.06 -19.71
N ARG A 330 -4.99 -11.19 -18.78
CA ARG A 330 -6.05 -10.19 -18.55
C ARG A 330 -5.48 -8.90 -17.91
N LEU A 331 -4.59 -9.03 -16.94
CA LEU A 331 -3.89 -7.89 -16.33
C LEU A 331 -3.03 -7.14 -17.36
N GLN A 332 -2.34 -7.84 -18.26
CA GLN A 332 -1.60 -7.22 -19.36
C GLN A 332 -2.52 -6.45 -20.33
N GLN A 333 -3.76 -6.89 -20.54
CA GLN A 333 -4.73 -6.16 -21.37
C GLN A 333 -5.16 -4.84 -20.67
N VAL A 334 -5.32 -4.85 -19.35
CA VAL A 334 -5.58 -3.62 -18.58
C VAL A 334 -4.38 -2.68 -18.68
N GLY A 335 -3.17 -3.21 -18.60
CA GLY A 335 -1.92 -2.45 -18.45
C GLY A 335 -1.73 -2.02 -17.00
N LEU A 336 -0.54 -2.25 -16.46
CA LEU A 336 -0.23 -1.94 -15.05
C LEU A 336 0.67 -0.70 -14.90
N ASP A 337 0.80 0.11 -15.96
CA ASP A 337 1.60 1.35 -15.95
C ASP A 337 1.14 2.36 -14.89
N HIS A 338 -0.10 2.21 -14.42
CA HIS A 338 -0.74 3.08 -13.42
C HIS A 338 -1.26 2.27 -12.22
N ALA A 339 -0.82 1.04 -12.04
CA ALA A 339 -1.16 0.23 -10.88
C ALA A 339 0.13 -0.39 -10.32
N VAL A 340 0.22 -0.49 -9.01
CA VAL A 340 1.33 -1.19 -8.35
C VAL A 340 1.30 -2.68 -8.69
N GLY A 341 0.10 -3.22 -8.87
CA GLY A 341 -0.09 -4.62 -9.18
C GLY A 341 -1.54 -5.06 -9.09
N PHE A 342 -1.79 -6.19 -8.43
CA PHE A 342 -3.10 -6.82 -8.43
C PHE A 342 -3.53 -7.31 -7.05
N ALA A 343 -4.84 -7.43 -6.85
CA ALA A 343 -5.44 -7.99 -5.63
C ALA A 343 -5.96 -9.40 -5.89
N LEU A 344 -5.87 -10.24 -4.87
CA LEU A 344 -6.30 -11.64 -4.91
C LEU A 344 -7.23 -11.99 -3.77
N ASN A 345 -8.10 -12.97 -4.00
CA ASN A 345 -8.95 -13.59 -3.00
C ASN A 345 -10.00 -12.65 -2.40
N THR A 346 -10.27 -11.51 -3.02
CA THR A 346 -11.28 -10.56 -2.54
C THR A 346 -12.62 -11.28 -2.30
N SER A 347 -13.15 -11.13 -1.09
CA SER A 347 -14.40 -11.78 -0.64
C SER A 347 -14.39 -13.31 -0.69
N ASN A 348 -13.23 -13.95 -0.84
CA ASN A 348 -13.08 -15.40 -0.98
C ASN A 348 -12.36 -16.05 0.21
N TYR A 349 -12.12 -17.37 0.10
CA TYR A 349 -11.71 -18.21 1.24
C TYR A 349 -10.46 -19.03 0.94
N ARG A 350 -9.72 -18.77 -0.16
CA ARG A 350 -8.47 -19.47 -0.44
C ARG A 350 -7.45 -19.14 0.63
N THR A 351 -6.74 -20.15 1.12
CA THR A 351 -5.76 -19.94 2.18
C THR A 351 -4.70 -18.91 1.79
N THR A 352 -4.10 -18.25 2.75
CA THR A 352 -2.99 -17.29 2.52
C THR A 352 -1.86 -17.95 1.74
N ALA A 353 -1.48 -19.18 2.10
CA ALA A 353 -0.41 -19.92 1.41
C ALA A 353 -0.76 -20.23 -0.05
N GLU A 354 -2.01 -20.66 -0.34
CA GLU A 354 -2.49 -20.92 -1.69
C GLU A 354 -2.53 -19.63 -2.53
N SER A 355 -3.08 -18.56 -1.97
CA SER A 355 -3.20 -17.27 -2.64
C SER A 355 -1.83 -16.65 -2.93
N ARG A 356 -0.90 -16.77 -1.99
CA ARG A 356 0.49 -16.33 -2.15
C ARG A 356 1.19 -17.09 -3.27
N ALA A 357 1.14 -18.43 -3.25
CA ALA A 357 1.75 -19.24 -4.29
C ALA A 357 1.17 -18.97 -5.69
N TYR A 358 -0.12 -18.65 -5.77
CA TYR A 358 -0.77 -18.24 -7.01
C TYR A 358 -0.32 -16.83 -7.45
N GLY A 359 -0.24 -15.88 -6.52
CA GLY A 359 0.19 -14.51 -6.79
C GLY A 359 1.61 -14.46 -7.35
N GLU A 360 2.55 -15.22 -6.76
CA GLU A 360 3.92 -15.32 -7.25
C GLU A 360 3.98 -15.87 -8.70
N GLN A 361 3.13 -16.84 -9.06
CA GLN A 361 3.06 -17.34 -10.42
C GLN A 361 2.52 -16.29 -11.40
N VAL A 362 1.53 -15.50 -11.00
CA VAL A 362 0.97 -14.42 -11.83
C VAL A 362 2.02 -13.32 -12.00
N ALA A 363 2.66 -12.86 -10.92
CA ALA A 363 3.70 -11.85 -10.94
C ALA A 363 4.88 -12.25 -11.84
N ALA A 364 5.35 -13.50 -11.71
CA ALA A 364 6.41 -14.04 -12.57
C ALA A 364 6.06 -14.05 -14.07
N LEU A 365 4.78 -14.20 -14.42
CA LEU A 365 4.30 -14.15 -15.81
C LEU A 365 4.13 -12.72 -16.33
N LEU A 366 3.85 -11.77 -15.47
CA LEU A 366 3.78 -10.36 -15.81
C LEU A 366 5.18 -9.78 -16.01
N GLY A 367 6.14 -10.20 -15.19
CA GLY A 367 7.50 -9.67 -15.17
C GLY A 367 7.57 -8.26 -14.58
N GLY A 368 8.78 -7.73 -14.41
CA GLY A 368 9.00 -6.42 -13.79
C GLY A 368 8.71 -6.41 -12.28
N ASP A 369 8.50 -5.23 -11.74
CA ASP A 369 8.30 -5.00 -10.29
C ASP A 369 6.80 -4.99 -9.92
N VAL A 370 6.05 -5.97 -10.44
CA VAL A 370 4.60 -6.06 -10.18
C VAL A 370 4.35 -6.74 -8.85
N SER A 371 3.71 -6.06 -7.93
CA SER A 371 3.36 -6.59 -6.61
C SER A 371 1.91 -7.10 -6.55
N PHE A 372 1.55 -7.78 -5.45
CA PHE A 372 0.17 -8.15 -5.19
C PHE A 372 -0.21 -8.07 -3.71
N VAL A 373 -1.51 -8.00 -3.46
CA VAL A 373 -2.11 -8.08 -2.13
C VAL A 373 -3.10 -9.23 -2.03
N VAL A 374 -3.33 -9.74 -0.84
CA VAL A 374 -4.24 -10.86 -0.60
C VAL A 374 -5.29 -10.50 0.44
N ASP A 375 -6.58 -10.71 0.13
CA ASP A 375 -7.65 -10.66 1.11
C ASP A 375 -7.61 -11.90 2.02
N THR A 376 -7.37 -11.66 3.31
CA THR A 376 -7.28 -12.70 4.34
C THR A 376 -8.43 -12.63 5.35
N SER A 377 -9.42 -11.78 5.11
CA SER A 377 -10.50 -11.47 6.05
C SER A 377 -11.26 -12.70 6.55
N ARG A 378 -11.45 -13.72 5.70
CA ARG A 378 -12.30 -14.89 6.00
C ARG A 378 -11.67 -16.23 5.63
N ASN A 379 -10.37 -16.27 5.39
CA ASN A 379 -9.69 -17.43 4.79
C ASN A 379 -9.00 -18.38 5.78
N GLY A 380 -9.15 -18.17 7.11
CA GLY A 380 -8.42 -18.92 8.13
C GLY A 380 -8.63 -20.45 8.08
N ASN A 381 -9.84 -20.91 7.72
CA ASN A 381 -10.16 -22.32 7.53
C ASN A 381 -10.13 -22.78 6.06
N GLY A 382 -9.65 -21.93 5.16
CA GLY A 382 -9.64 -22.23 3.72
C GLY A 382 -11.04 -22.32 3.10
N SER A 383 -11.12 -22.67 1.83
CA SER A 383 -12.36 -22.81 1.08
C SER A 383 -12.95 -24.22 1.19
N ASN A 384 -14.26 -24.33 1.28
CA ASN A 384 -15.01 -25.59 1.15
C ASN A 384 -15.61 -25.79 -0.26
N GLY A 385 -15.28 -24.88 -1.20
CA GLY A 385 -15.83 -24.89 -2.56
C GLY A 385 -17.04 -23.99 -2.78
N GLU A 386 -17.68 -23.50 -1.71
CA GLU A 386 -18.77 -22.53 -1.77
C GLU A 386 -18.20 -21.10 -1.65
N TRP A 387 -18.79 -20.16 -2.38
CA TRP A 387 -18.38 -18.76 -2.32
C TRP A 387 -19.36 -17.88 -1.52
N CYS A 388 -20.64 -18.21 -1.56
CA CYS A 388 -21.68 -17.36 -0.99
C CYS A 388 -22.03 -17.81 0.43
N ASN A 389 -21.62 -17.06 1.43
CA ASN A 389 -21.91 -17.29 2.86
C ASN A 389 -21.61 -18.73 3.36
N PRO A 390 -20.49 -19.37 3.03
CA PRO A 390 -20.20 -20.70 3.53
C PRO A 390 -20.02 -20.70 5.05
N ARG A 391 -20.60 -21.70 5.72
CA ARG A 391 -20.46 -21.87 7.17
C ARG A 391 -19.14 -22.58 7.51
N GLY A 392 -18.71 -22.42 8.76
CA GLY A 392 -17.46 -23.02 9.26
C GLY A 392 -16.19 -22.30 8.80
N ARG A 393 -16.30 -21.09 8.28
CA ARG A 393 -15.11 -20.28 7.94
C ARG A 393 -14.56 -19.60 9.19
N ALA A 394 -13.35 -19.04 9.06
CA ALA A 394 -12.64 -18.35 10.14
C ALA A 394 -12.02 -17.07 9.63
N LEU A 395 -11.83 -16.09 10.52
CA LEU A 395 -10.93 -14.98 10.26
C LEU A 395 -9.53 -15.52 9.94
N GLY A 396 -8.89 -14.94 8.96
CA GLY A 396 -7.52 -15.30 8.58
C GLY A 396 -6.47 -14.40 9.23
N ASP A 397 -5.33 -14.26 8.56
CA ASP A 397 -4.24 -13.40 9.02
C ASP A 397 -4.71 -11.94 9.16
N GLN A 398 -4.22 -11.27 10.20
CA GLN A 398 -4.49 -9.84 10.40
C GLN A 398 -3.82 -9.00 9.30
N PRO A 399 -4.42 -7.86 8.91
CA PRO A 399 -3.85 -6.95 7.93
C PRO A 399 -2.48 -6.45 8.35
N ARG A 400 -1.53 -6.51 7.43
CA ARG A 400 -0.17 -6.00 7.59
C ARG A 400 0.53 -5.87 6.25
N ALA A 401 1.43 -4.92 6.14
CA ALA A 401 2.41 -4.90 5.07
C ALA A 401 3.36 -6.11 5.18
N VAL A 402 3.90 -6.54 4.07
CA VAL A 402 4.86 -7.65 3.96
C VAL A 402 6.10 -7.15 3.25
N ASP A 403 7.25 -7.34 3.88
CA ASP A 403 8.56 -7.04 3.32
C ASP A 403 9.47 -8.27 3.56
N ASP A 404 9.28 -9.29 2.74
CA ASP A 404 10.03 -10.55 2.85
C ASP A 404 10.78 -10.91 1.55
N GLY A 405 10.92 -9.93 0.65
CA GLY A 405 11.63 -10.07 -0.62
C GLY A 405 10.85 -10.86 -1.67
N THR A 406 9.54 -11.02 -1.50
CA THR A 406 8.62 -11.58 -2.52
C THR A 406 7.79 -10.48 -3.16
N HIS A 407 6.89 -10.83 -4.09
CA HIS A 407 5.99 -9.86 -4.73
C HIS A 407 4.74 -9.54 -3.88
N LEU A 408 4.59 -10.12 -2.70
CA LEU A 408 3.47 -9.85 -1.80
C LEU A 408 3.71 -8.56 -1.01
N ASP A 409 2.94 -7.51 -1.27
CA ASP A 409 3.01 -6.23 -0.57
C ASP A 409 2.28 -6.24 0.77
N ALA A 410 1.13 -6.92 0.84
CA ALA A 410 0.35 -6.98 2.07
C ALA A 410 -0.67 -8.12 2.12
N LEU A 411 -1.00 -8.49 3.34
CA LEU A 411 -2.23 -9.19 3.70
C LEU A 411 -3.25 -8.13 4.14
N LEU A 412 -4.45 -8.15 3.59
CA LEU A 412 -5.48 -7.16 3.83
C LEU A 412 -6.80 -7.81 4.24
N TRP A 413 -7.67 -7.03 4.89
CA TRP A 413 -9.07 -7.40 5.03
C TRP A 413 -9.89 -6.53 4.07
N VAL A 414 -10.05 -7.04 2.85
CA VAL A 414 -10.79 -6.37 1.80
C VAL A 414 -12.29 -6.57 2.02
N LYS A 415 -12.76 -7.81 2.14
CA LYS A 415 -14.13 -8.08 2.58
C LYS A 415 -14.27 -7.77 4.06
N LEU A 416 -15.42 -7.21 4.44
CA LEU A 416 -15.76 -6.94 5.83
C LEU A 416 -16.32 -8.22 6.48
N PRO A 417 -15.60 -8.85 7.45
CA PRO A 417 -16.08 -10.04 8.12
C PRO A 417 -17.37 -9.76 8.91
N GLY A 418 -18.36 -10.61 8.70
CA GLY A 418 -19.68 -10.42 9.30
C GLY A 418 -20.71 -9.77 8.39
N GLU A 419 -20.31 -9.20 7.25
CA GLU A 419 -21.25 -8.79 6.22
C GLU A 419 -21.56 -9.93 5.26
N SER A 420 -22.84 -10.11 4.98
CA SER A 420 -23.34 -11.13 4.06
C SER A 420 -22.83 -10.94 2.61
N ASP A 421 -22.60 -12.04 1.92
CA ASP A 421 -22.31 -12.03 0.47
C ASP A 421 -23.60 -11.91 -0.37
N GLY A 422 -24.77 -12.20 0.22
CA GLY A 422 -26.04 -12.16 -0.46
C GLY A 422 -27.09 -13.04 0.21
N SER A 423 -28.30 -13.05 -0.37
CA SER A 423 -29.43 -13.85 0.15
C SER A 423 -29.27 -15.34 -0.24
N CYS A 424 -28.16 -15.95 0.17
CA CYS A 424 -27.83 -17.36 0.00
C CYS A 424 -27.47 -17.98 1.35
N ASN A 425 -27.59 -19.28 1.49
CA ASN A 425 -27.24 -20.03 2.71
C ASN A 425 -27.83 -19.42 4.01
N GLY A 426 -29.02 -18.80 3.91
CA GLY A 426 -29.71 -18.16 5.02
C GLY A 426 -29.25 -16.74 5.36
N GLY A 427 -28.36 -16.17 4.58
CA GLY A 427 -27.85 -14.80 4.77
C GLY A 427 -28.83 -13.69 4.39
N PRO A 428 -28.72 -12.51 5.00
CA PRO A 428 -29.43 -11.31 4.56
C PRO A 428 -28.89 -10.82 3.19
N PRO A 429 -29.46 -9.78 2.59
CA PRO A 429 -28.93 -9.15 1.39
C PRO A 429 -27.44 -8.81 1.51
N ALA A 430 -26.72 -8.77 0.36
CA ALA A 430 -25.30 -8.45 0.30
C ALA A 430 -24.96 -7.14 1.03
N GLY A 431 -23.85 -7.16 1.78
CA GLY A 431 -23.38 -6.01 2.56
C GLY A 431 -24.11 -5.75 3.87
N GLN A 432 -25.16 -6.49 4.20
CA GLN A 432 -25.83 -6.38 5.49
C GLN A 432 -25.10 -7.17 6.57
N TRP A 433 -25.05 -6.59 7.77
CA TRP A 433 -24.47 -7.24 8.94
C TRP A 433 -25.22 -8.51 9.33
N TRP A 434 -24.46 -9.57 9.59
CA TRP A 434 -24.95 -10.86 10.03
C TRP A 434 -24.19 -11.32 11.30
N GLN A 435 -24.72 -10.94 12.44
CA GLN A 435 -24.10 -11.15 13.76
C GLN A 435 -23.64 -12.61 14.00
N GLU A 436 -24.49 -13.58 13.61
CA GLU A 436 -24.19 -15.00 13.82
C GLU A 436 -22.92 -15.44 13.07
N VAL A 437 -22.76 -15.01 11.82
CA VAL A 437 -21.58 -15.32 10.99
C VAL A 437 -20.37 -14.57 11.48
N ALA A 438 -20.50 -13.31 11.92
CA ALA A 438 -19.41 -12.56 12.51
C ALA A 438 -18.83 -13.29 13.74
N LEU A 439 -19.69 -13.70 14.65
CA LEU A 439 -19.31 -14.47 15.85
C LEU A 439 -18.71 -15.83 15.50
N GLU A 440 -19.22 -16.51 14.46
CA GLU A 440 -18.68 -17.79 13.99
C GLU A 440 -17.27 -17.61 13.44
N LEU A 441 -17.05 -16.64 12.55
CA LEU A 441 -15.72 -16.31 11.99
C LEU A 441 -14.69 -16.01 13.09
N ALA A 442 -15.09 -15.16 14.06
CA ALA A 442 -14.23 -14.76 15.16
C ALA A 442 -13.92 -15.93 16.13
N ARG A 443 -14.90 -16.81 16.37
CA ARG A 443 -14.74 -17.99 17.24
C ARG A 443 -13.82 -19.03 16.61
N ASN A 444 -13.89 -19.20 15.30
CA ASN A 444 -13.10 -20.16 14.55
C ASN A 444 -11.66 -19.66 14.26
N ALA A 445 -11.39 -18.36 14.47
CA ALA A 445 -10.05 -17.81 14.28
C ALA A 445 -9.04 -18.46 15.23
N SER A 446 -7.86 -18.75 14.72
CA SER A 446 -6.77 -19.43 15.45
C SER A 446 -5.98 -18.50 16.41
N TRP A 447 -6.32 -17.21 16.44
CA TRP A 447 -5.67 -16.16 17.27
C TRP A 447 -6.66 -15.38 18.11
#